data_ece5a4b7bfbf8a1eef929661f0a60a2b
#
_entry.id   ece5a4b7bfbf8a1eef929661f0a60a2b
#
_cell.length_a   1.000
_cell.length_b   1.000
_cell.length_c   1.000
_cell.angle_alpha   90.00
_cell.angle_beta   90.00
_cell.angle_gamma   90.00
#
_symmetry.space_group_name_H-M   'P 1'
#
loop_
_entity.id
_entity.type
_entity.pdbx_description
1 polymer ?
#
loop_
_entity_poly.entity_id
_entity_poly.type
_entity_poly.pdbx_seq_one_letter_code
_entity_poly.pdbx_strand_id
1 'polypeptide(L)'
;MKICVLGLEGAAPEMLFTDERLANLRRLMELGAYGKLQSVVPPGAVPGWASLTSSQDPGSLGIYGLRNRAEYSYSASALATPPVIHGSALWDEVAAANKKSIVCAVPPNFPPRPVNGLSLGCFLASDSSAAEFTSPASLQDEIRQVVGEYAADIRNPAASKDELRDQIFEMSRKQWELVRWLLRQQEWDYFHFVDIGLDRVQRAFWEYFDRQHPRYQPDSPCQNAIPDYCLWLDEQIGSVLELLDAETALLLASPSGMQRLDGGFAINQWLLQEGLLVLNQPPGPGITPFKQLNVNWSKTRAWSDDGPVAFIYLNVQGREPQGTVPTADYEAFRDQLRSRLELLRDPGGRPLHPLIFKPNQIYRQTRNIAPDLIVQLQEGHCSAVGSLGHPDVHVGQMSEGCNPCTPGIFVLVAPNSPLSGEMEGAHLLDMAPTLLDLAGYKIPDSMQGRSLVAGMDKKRDGAGPDDEQIILDRLAGLGYV
;
A
#
# COMPACT_ATOMS: atom_id res chain seq x y z
N MET A 1 21.76 -16.41 -9.81
CA MET A 1 21.68 -14.94 -9.61
C MET A 1 20.98 -14.70 -8.30
N LYS A 2 21.48 -13.77 -7.49
CA LYS A 2 20.79 -13.29 -6.28
C LYS A 2 19.76 -12.23 -6.64
N ILE A 3 18.77 -12.04 -5.79
CA ILE A 3 17.74 -11.01 -5.95
C ILE A 3 17.72 -10.14 -4.69
N CYS A 4 17.89 -8.83 -4.84
CA CYS A 4 17.76 -7.84 -3.79
C CYS A 4 16.57 -6.92 -4.12
N VAL A 5 15.62 -6.77 -3.19
CA VAL A 5 14.49 -5.85 -3.31
C VAL A 5 14.59 -4.81 -2.20
N LEU A 6 14.67 -3.55 -2.58
CA LEU A 6 14.60 -2.41 -1.68
C LEU A 6 13.26 -1.69 -1.90
N GLY A 7 12.36 -1.85 -0.97
CA GLY A 7 11.06 -1.19 -0.97
C GLY A 7 11.14 0.19 -0.35
N LEU A 8 10.54 1.17 -0.99
CA LEU A 8 10.41 2.54 -0.51
C LEU A 8 8.93 2.88 -0.39
N GLU A 9 8.33 2.72 0.80
CA GLU A 9 6.89 2.92 0.92
C GLU A 9 6.48 4.37 0.65
N GLY A 10 5.55 4.54 -0.30
CA GLY A 10 5.01 5.86 -0.65
C GLY A 10 5.89 6.67 -1.63
N ALA A 11 6.84 6.05 -2.31
CA ALA A 11 7.68 6.74 -3.27
C ALA A 11 6.91 7.09 -4.56
N ALA A 12 6.72 8.39 -4.82
CA ALA A 12 6.06 8.90 -6.01
C ALA A 12 7.10 9.26 -7.11
N PRO A 13 6.78 9.00 -8.40
CA PRO A 13 7.66 9.37 -9.52
C PRO A 13 8.02 10.85 -9.54
N GLU A 14 7.03 11.71 -9.29
CA GLU A 14 7.17 13.16 -9.31
C GLU A 14 8.12 13.69 -8.22
N MET A 15 8.30 12.92 -7.14
CA MET A 15 9.20 13.27 -6.05
C MET A 15 10.62 12.76 -6.29
N LEU A 16 10.75 11.49 -6.70
CA LEU A 16 12.07 10.86 -6.76
C LEU A 16 12.72 10.96 -8.14
N PHE A 17 11.98 10.80 -9.23
CA PHE A 17 12.57 10.81 -10.58
C PHE A 17 12.90 12.21 -11.08
N THR A 18 12.37 13.26 -10.47
CA THR A 18 12.65 14.66 -10.87
C THR A 18 13.73 15.34 -10.03
N ASP A 19 14.12 14.78 -8.89
CA ASP A 19 15.14 15.37 -8.04
C ASP A 19 16.55 14.97 -8.50
N GLU A 20 17.25 15.92 -9.11
CA GLU A 20 18.61 15.73 -9.62
C GLU A 20 19.66 15.48 -8.53
N ARG A 21 19.35 15.76 -7.28
CA ARG A 21 20.25 15.57 -6.13
C ARG A 21 20.38 14.11 -5.70
N LEU A 22 19.45 13.23 -6.12
CA LEU A 22 19.43 11.82 -5.79
C LEU A 22 20.40 11.03 -6.70
N ALA A 23 21.70 11.15 -6.43
CA ALA A 23 22.74 10.68 -7.33
C ALA A 23 22.78 9.15 -7.51
N ASN A 24 22.52 8.38 -6.43
CA ASN A 24 22.51 6.92 -6.48
C ASN A 24 21.28 6.41 -7.26
N LEU A 25 20.12 7.00 -7.04
CA LEU A 25 18.91 6.68 -7.78
C LEU A 25 19.07 6.98 -9.27
N ARG A 26 19.63 8.16 -9.62
CA ARG A 26 19.96 8.53 -11.00
C ARG A 26 20.88 7.50 -11.66
N ARG A 27 21.95 7.11 -10.99
CA ARG A 27 22.86 6.08 -11.47
C ARG A 27 22.13 4.76 -11.73
N LEU A 28 21.22 4.34 -10.86
CA LEU A 28 20.43 3.12 -11.08
C LEU A 28 19.51 3.24 -12.29
N MET A 29 18.87 4.40 -12.49
CA MET A 29 18.03 4.67 -13.67
C MET A 29 18.84 4.62 -14.99
N GLU A 30 20.10 5.08 -14.97
CA GLU A 30 21.01 5.01 -16.12
C GLU A 30 21.47 3.57 -16.43
N LEU A 31 21.62 2.74 -15.39
CA LEU A 31 22.14 1.36 -15.51
C LEU A 31 21.05 0.33 -15.86
N GLY A 32 19.79 0.63 -15.59
CA GLY A 32 18.71 -0.35 -15.71
C GLY A 32 17.45 0.19 -16.37
N ALA A 33 16.35 -0.52 -16.14
CA ALA A 33 15.02 -0.09 -16.51
C ALA A 33 14.32 0.60 -15.34
N TYR A 34 13.54 1.63 -15.59
CA TYR A 34 12.78 2.33 -14.57
C TYR A 34 11.47 2.86 -15.12
N GLY A 35 10.55 3.22 -14.24
CA GLY A 35 9.31 3.84 -14.69
C GLY A 35 8.24 3.92 -13.62
N LYS A 36 7.09 4.41 -14.03
CA LYS A 36 5.87 4.44 -13.24
C LYS A 36 5.33 3.02 -13.08
N LEU A 37 4.93 2.67 -11.87
CA LEU A 37 4.41 1.35 -11.53
C LEU A 37 2.92 1.46 -11.23
N GLN A 38 2.07 0.95 -12.13
CA GLN A 38 0.63 0.91 -11.89
C GLN A 38 0.32 0.02 -10.68
N SER A 39 -0.45 0.57 -9.75
CA SER A 39 -0.77 -0.10 -8.50
C SER A 39 -2.04 -0.96 -8.60
N VAL A 40 -2.29 -1.73 -7.54
CA VAL A 40 -3.58 -2.40 -7.31
C VAL A 40 -4.58 -1.42 -6.69
N VAL A 41 -5.85 -1.77 -6.72
CA VAL A 41 -6.93 -1.06 -6.03
C VAL A 41 -7.29 -1.85 -4.77
N PRO A 42 -7.36 -1.22 -3.58
CA PRO A 42 -6.89 0.14 -3.30
C PRO A 42 -5.36 0.23 -3.24
N PRO A 43 -4.77 1.40 -3.53
CA PRO A 43 -3.35 1.63 -3.32
C PRO A 43 -3.02 1.68 -1.82
N GLY A 44 -1.80 1.30 -1.46
CA GLY A 44 -1.29 1.36 -0.09
C GLY A 44 -0.45 0.16 0.30
N ALA A 45 0.26 0.28 1.43
CA ALA A 45 1.32 -0.63 1.84
C ALA A 45 0.89 -2.10 1.90
N VAL A 46 -0.20 -2.41 2.60
CA VAL A 46 -0.58 -3.81 2.86
C VAL A 46 -1.03 -4.53 1.58
N PRO A 47 -2.05 -4.06 0.84
CA PRO A 47 -2.43 -4.73 -0.41
C PRO A 47 -1.33 -4.63 -1.46
N GLY A 48 -0.60 -3.51 -1.52
CA GLY A 48 0.44 -3.29 -2.50
C GLY A 48 1.62 -4.26 -2.38
N TRP A 49 2.25 -4.37 -1.21
CA TRP A 49 3.38 -5.28 -1.00
C TRP A 49 2.98 -6.75 -1.11
N ALA A 50 1.81 -7.12 -0.59
CA ALA A 50 1.32 -8.48 -0.76
C ALA A 50 1.11 -8.83 -2.23
N SER A 51 0.56 -7.90 -3.02
CA SER A 51 0.36 -8.08 -4.46
C SER A 51 1.68 -8.09 -5.24
N LEU A 52 2.64 -7.20 -4.92
CA LEU A 52 3.95 -7.18 -5.56
C LEU A 52 4.68 -8.52 -5.36
N THR A 53 4.69 -9.04 -4.15
CA THR A 53 5.45 -10.25 -3.80
C THR A 53 4.80 -11.54 -4.29
N SER A 54 3.48 -11.57 -4.48
CA SER A 54 2.73 -12.75 -4.92
C SER A 54 2.31 -12.70 -6.39
N SER A 55 2.39 -11.52 -7.02
CA SER A 55 1.80 -11.28 -8.35
C SER A 55 0.31 -11.63 -8.42
N GLN A 56 -0.44 -11.34 -7.35
CA GLN A 56 -1.88 -11.57 -7.28
C GLN A 56 -2.60 -10.30 -6.81
N ASP A 57 -3.80 -10.06 -7.35
CA ASP A 57 -4.64 -8.94 -6.95
C ASP A 57 -5.15 -9.08 -5.50
N PRO A 58 -5.55 -7.98 -4.83
CA PRO A 58 -6.05 -7.98 -3.45
C PRO A 58 -7.23 -8.94 -3.22
N GLY A 59 -8.13 -9.08 -4.19
CA GLY A 59 -9.26 -9.99 -4.10
C GLY A 59 -8.83 -11.45 -4.08
N SER A 60 -7.86 -11.82 -4.93
CA SER A 60 -7.27 -13.16 -4.96
C SER A 60 -6.50 -13.48 -3.69
N LEU A 61 -5.87 -12.49 -3.07
CA LEU A 61 -5.20 -12.60 -1.78
C LEU A 61 -6.18 -12.60 -0.60
N GLY A 62 -7.38 -12.04 -0.78
CA GLY A 62 -8.39 -11.90 0.25
C GLY A 62 -8.09 -10.78 1.26
N ILE A 63 -7.30 -9.79 0.87
CA ILE A 63 -6.94 -8.63 1.69
C ILE A 63 -7.18 -7.34 0.92
N TYR A 64 -7.97 -6.45 1.50
CA TYR A 64 -8.42 -5.22 0.85
C TYR A 64 -7.77 -3.97 1.46
N GLY A 65 -7.25 -4.08 2.68
CA GLY A 65 -6.61 -3.01 3.41
C GLY A 65 -5.85 -3.51 4.63
N LEU A 66 -5.39 -2.58 5.47
CA LEU A 66 -4.74 -2.88 6.75
C LEU A 66 -5.66 -3.68 7.68
N ARG A 67 -6.93 -3.31 7.72
CA ARG A 67 -7.99 -4.01 8.45
C ARG A 67 -9.03 -4.53 7.47
N ASN A 68 -9.47 -5.76 7.70
CA ASN A 68 -10.43 -6.43 6.83
C ASN A 68 -11.56 -6.97 7.70
N ARG A 69 -12.76 -7.02 7.15
CA ARG A 69 -13.90 -7.63 7.81
C ARG A 69 -13.63 -9.13 8.01
N ALA A 70 -13.69 -9.60 9.26
CA ALA A 70 -13.31 -10.97 9.60
C ALA A 70 -14.47 -11.97 9.50
N GLU A 71 -15.69 -11.51 9.76
CA GLU A 71 -16.93 -12.27 9.70
C GLU A 71 -18.11 -11.37 9.35
N TYR A 72 -19.26 -11.95 9.03
CA TYR A 72 -20.45 -11.18 8.68
C TYR A 72 -21.17 -10.52 9.87
N SER A 73 -20.49 -10.35 11.02
CA SER A 73 -20.91 -9.43 12.08
C SER A 73 -20.65 -7.97 11.71
N TYR A 74 -21.16 -7.01 12.50
CA TYR A 74 -21.02 -5.59 12.21
C TYR A 74 -19.77 -4.94 12.80
N SER A 75 -19.04 -5.64 13.66
CA SER A 75 -17.91 -5.08 14.42
C SER A 75 -16.61 -5.85 14.29
N ALA A 76 -16.65 -7.09 13.76
CA ALA A 76 -15.45 -7.91 13.67
C ALA A 76 -14.57 -7.48 12.50
N SER A 77 -13.46 -6.84 12.82
CA SER A 77 -12.39 -6.55 11.87
C SER A 77 -11.07 -7.13 12.39
N ALA A 78 -10.27 -7.69 11.48
CA ALA A 78 -8.95 -8.23 11.76
C ALA A 78 -7.88 -7.50 10.96
N LEU A 79 -6.68 -7.42 11.51
CA LEU A 79 -5.50 -7.00 10.76
C LEU A 79 -5.20 -8.01 9.65
N ALA A 80 -4.70 -7.52 8.53
CA ALA A 80 -4.10 -8.35 7.51
C ALA A 80 -2.83 -9.00 8.09
N THR A 81 -2.85 -10.30 8.25
CA THR A 81 -1.75 -11.09 8.80
C THR A 81 -1.44 -12.26 7.85
N PRO A 82 -0.23 -12.82 7.85
CA PRO A 82 0.14 -13.89 6.93
C PRO A 82 -0.83 -15.09 6.91
N PRO A 83 -1.42 -15.54 8.03
CA PRO A 83 -2.36 -16.67 8.00
C PRO A 83 -3.68 -16.42 7.23
N VAL A 84 -4.09 -15.18 7.04
CA VAL A 84 -5.34 -14.86 6.32
C VAL A 84 -5.11 -14.54 4.84
N ILE A 85 -3.84 -14.46 4.41
CA ILE A 85 -3.46 -14.17 3.03
C ILE A 85 -3.40 -15.46 2.23
N HIS A 86 -4.09 -15.49 1.10
CA HIS A 86 -4.03 -16.60 0.16
C HIS A 86 -2.92 -16.39 -0.87
N GLY A 87 -2.24 -17.45 -1.26
CA GLY A 87 -1.16 -17.40 -2.25
C GLY A 87 0.24 -17.53 -1.65
N SER A 88 1.21 -17.75 -2.53
CA SER A 88 2.64 -17.80 -2.23
C SER A 88 3.31 -16.48 -2.58
N ALA A 89 4.37 -16.15 -1.86
CA ALA A 89 5.20 -14.98 -2.13
C ALA A 89 6.52 -15.39 -2.80
N LEU A 90 7.26 -14.43 -3.35
CA LEU A 90 8.57 -14.66 -3.99
C LEU A 90 9.52 -15.54 -3.17
N TRP A 91 9.60 -15.32 -1.87
CA TRP A 91 10.48 -16.12 -0.99
C TRP A 91 10.02 -17.57 -0.81
N ASP A 92 8.75 -17.89 -1.05
CA ASP A 92 8.27 -19.28 -1.06
C ASP A 92 8.78 -20.00 -2.32
N GLU A 93 8.81 -19.32 -3.47
CA GLU A 93 9.37 -19.87 -4.72
C GLU A 93 10.90 -20.03 -4.64
N VAL A 94 11.59 -19.09 -4.02
CA VAL A 94 13.02 -19.18 -3.73
C VAL A 94 13.32 -20.36 -2.79
N ALA A 95 12.50 -20.55 -1.75
CA ALA A 95 12.63 -21.68 -0.82
C ALA A 95 12.35 -23.03 -1.50
N ALA A 96 11.40 -23.10 -2.45
CA ALA A 96 11.13 -24.29 -3.25
C ALA A 96 12.37 -24.73 -4.09
N ALA A 97 13.24 -23.79 -4.44
CA ALA A 97 14.52 -24.05 -5.07
C ALA A 97 15.67 -24.33 -4.06
N ASN A 98 15.34 -24.55 -2.78
CA ASN A 98 16.30 -24.76 -1.67
C ASN A 98 17.28 -23.58 -1.48
N LYS A 99 16.83 -22.35 -1.74
CA LYS A 99 17.58 -21.11 -1.63
C LYS A 99 17.18 -20.34 -0.37
N LYS A 100 18.09 -19.50 0.16
CA LYS A 100 17.90 -18.76 1.40
C LYS A 100 17.29 -17.38 1.16
N SER A 101 16.35 -17.01 2.01
CA SER A 101 15.67 -15.72 1.96
C SER A 101 15.87 -14.92 3.24
N ILE A 102 16.08 -13.61 3.11
CA ILE A 102 15.98 -12.64 4.20
C ILE A 102 14.82 -11.69 3.87
N VAL A 103 13.78 -11.72 4.70
CA VAL A 103 12.58 -10.89 4.56
C VAL A 103 12.49 -9.94 5.74
N CYS A 104 12.76 -8.65 5.51
CA CYS A 104 12.91 -7.64 6.55
C CYS A 104 11.87 -6.53 6.38
N ALA A 105 11.00 -6.36 7.36
CA ALA A 105 9.99 -5.29 7.44
C ALA A 105 9.00 -5.24 6.26
N VAL A 106 8.82 -6.31 5.51
CA VAL A 106 7.92 -6.37 4.35
C VAL A 106 6.46 -6.52 4.78
N PRO A 107 5.54 -5.56 4.49
CA PRO A 107 4.14 -5.70 4.85
C PRO A 107 3.43 -6.79 4.03
N PRO A 108 2.45 -7.51 4.61
CA PRO A 108 2.00 -7.50 6.00
C PRO A 108 2.62 -8.62 6.86
N ASN A 109 3.91 -8.86 6.76
CA ASN A 109 4.61 -9.96 7.44
C ASN A 109 4.71 -9.72 8.97
N PHE A 110 3.57 -9.81 9.66
CA PHE A 110 3.51 -9.85 11.13
C PHE A 110 2.29 -10.63 11.62
N PRO A 111 2.44 -11.61 12.56
CA PRO A 111 3.72 -12.19 13.03
C PRO A 111 4.58 -12.71 11.88
N PRO A 112 5.93 -12.63 11.99
CA PRO A 112 6.81 -13.02 10.89
C PRO A 112 6.68 -14.51 10.59
N ARG A 113 6.36 -14.83 9.34
CA ARG A 113 6.30 -16.21 8.85
C ARG A 113 7.69 -16.83 8.83
N PRO A 114 7.87 -18.09 9.25
CA PRO A 114 9.09 -18.83 8.97
C PRO A 114 9.36 -18.90 7.47
N VAL A 115 10.61 -18.60 7.08
CA VAL A 115 11.12 -18.75 5.72
C VAL A 115 12.35 -19.65 5.74
N ASN A 116 12.83 -20.11 4.59
CA ASN A 116 14.13 -20.75 4.52
C ASN A 116 15.23 -19.68 4.68
N GLY A 117 15.47 -19.25 5.91
CA GLY A 117 16.40 -18.15 6.25
C GLY A 117 15.91 -17.29 7.40
N LEU A 118 15.85 -15.97 7.22
CA LEU A 118 15.54 -15.01 8.26
C LEU A 118 14.32 -14.17 7.89
N SER A 119 13.42 -13.96 8.85
CA SER A 119 12.23 -13.12 8.66
C SER A 119 12.05 -12.16 9.84
N LEU A 120 11.84 -10.88 9.54
CA LEU A 120 11.53 -9.82 10.51
C LEU A 120 10.14 -9.24 10.21
N GLY A 121 9.37 -8.97 11.28
CA GLY A 121 8.08 -8.33 11.20
C GLY A 121 8.16 -6.89 10.69
N CYS A 122 7.08 -6.47 10.02
CA CYS A 122 6.92 -5.12 9.49
C CYS A 122 6.38 -4.15 10.56
N PHE A 123 6.02 -2.94 10.14
CA PHE A 123 5.44 -1.88 10.99
C PHE A 123 4.22 -2.31 11.82
N LEU A 124 3.58 -3.43 11.49
CA LEU A 124 2.51 -4.02 12.31
C LEU A 124 3.00 -4.57 13.65
N ALA A 125 4.31 -4.81 13.80
CA ALA A 125 4.97 -5.18 15.04
C ALA A 125 5.24 -3.94 15.91
N SER A 126 4.22 -3.17 16.24
CA SER A 126 4.33 -1.89 16.94
C SER A 126 4.93 -1.99 18.35
N ASP A 127 4.89 -3.17 19.00
CA ASP A 127 5.56 -3.47 20.25
C ASP A 127 6.52 -4.65 20.10
N SER A 128 7.69 -4.37 19.51
CA SER A 128 8.75 -5.37 19.35
C SER A 128 9.43 -5.77 20.68
N SER A 129 9.11 -5.11 21.80
CA SER A 129 9.64 -5.48 23.12
C SER A 129 8.88 -6.65 23.76
N ALA A 130 7.60 -6.83 23.40
CA ALA A 130 6.70 -7.80 24.00
C ALA A 130 6.36 -9.00 23.09
N ALA A 131 6.61 -8.90 21.78
CA ALA A 131 6.24 -9.92 20.80
C ALA A 131 7.45 -10.52 20.10
N GLU A 132 7.36 -11.77 19.68
CA GLU A 132 8.32 -12.36 18.73
C GLU A 132 8.18 -11.65 17.38
N PHE A 133 9.11 -10.76 17.06
CA PHE A 133 9.13 -10.02 15.80
C PHE A 133 10.12 -10.58 14.78
N THR A 134 10.74 -11.73 15.08
CA THR A 134 11.66 -12.43 14.17
C THR A 134 11.36 -13.91 14.06
N SER A 135 11.76 -14.51 12.96
CA SER A 135 11.82 -15.95 12.76
C SER A 135 13.19 -16.28 12.10
N PRO A 136 14.08 -17.05 12.75
CA PRO A 136 13.94 -17.63 14.09
C PRO A 136 13.98 -16.57 15.22
N ALA A 137 13.43 -16.92 16.39
CA ALA A 137 13.40 -16.01 17.55
C ALA A 137 14.80 -15.61 18.05
N SER A 138 15.82 -16.48 17.89
CA SER A 138 17.21 -16.18 18.25
C SER A 138 17.80 -14.96 17.54
N LEU A 139 17.28 -14.60 16.37
CA LEU A 139 17.73 -13.42 15.62
C LEU A 139 17.49 -12.11 16.41
N GLN A 140 16.56 -12.08 17.34
CA GLN A 140 16.30 -10.89 18.18
C GLN A 140 17.52 -10.48 19.01
N ASP A 141 18.27 -11.45 19.55
CA ASP A 141 19.45 -11.17 20.34
C ASP A 141 20.60 -10.62 19.48
N GLU A 142 20.76 -11.13 18.28
CA GLU A 142 21.74 -10.60 17.29
C GLU A 142 21.37 -9.16 16.91
N ILE A 143 20.10 -8.89 16.60
CA ILE A 143 19.60 -7.55 16.27
C ILE A 143 19.87 -6.58 17.41
N ARG A 144 19.61 -7.00 18.67
CA ARG A 144 19.85 -6.16 19.84
C ARG A 144 21.32 -5.81 20.02
N GLN A 145 22.23 -6.70 19.65
CA GLN A 145 23.67 -6.42 19.67
C GLN A 145 24.10 -5.42 18.61
N VAL A 146 23.43 -5.40 17.45
CA VAL A 146 23.78 -4.55 16.30
C VAL A 146 23.19 -3.15 16.44
N VAL A 147 21.89 -3.03 16.66
CA VAL A 147 21.16 -1.75 16.62
C VAL A 147 20.54 -1.35 17.97
N GLY A 148 20.78 -2.13 19.01
CA GLY A 148 20.12 -1.95 20.31
C GLY A 148 18.63 -2.29 20.22
N GLU A 149 17.79 -1.42 20.74
CA GLU A 149 16.35 -1.61 20.67
C GLU A 149 15.86 -1.35 19.24
N TYR A 150 15.34 -2.41 18.59
CA TYR A 150 14.76 -2.32 17.25
C TYR A 150 13.36 -1.69 17.30
N ALA A 151 13.07 -0.80 16.37
CA ALA A 151 11.76 -0.21 16.18
C ALA A 151 11.25 -0.53 14.77
N ALA A 152 10.14 -1.29 14.70
CA ALA A 152 9.47 -1.59 13.43
C ALA A 152 8.64 -0.38 12.94
N ASP A 153 8.21 0.50 13.85
CA ASP A 153 7.49 1.73 13.59
C ASP A 153 7.73 2.74 14.73
N ILE A 154 7.26 3.97 14.56
CA ILE A 154 7.28 5.01 15.59
C ILE A 154 6.37 4.57 16.75
N ARG A 155 6.93 4.52 17.99
CA ARG A 155 6.25 3.96 19.14
C ARG A 155 5.52 4.96 20.00
N ASN A 156 6.06 6.16 20.13
CA ASN A 156 5.58 7.14 21.10
C ASN A 156 4.99 8.37 20.39
N PRO A 157 3.89 8.93 20.92
CA PRO A 157 3.44 10.23 20.49
C PRO A 157 4.55 11.26 20.71
N ALA A 158 4.99 11.93 19.66
CA ALA A 158 5.97 13.00 19.79
C ALA A 158 5.34 14.25 20.40
N ALA A 159 6.06 14.94 21.26
CA ALA A 159 5.61 16.20 21.87
C ALA A 159 5.70 17.38 20.88
N SER A 160 6.51 17.25 19.82
CA SER A 160 6.69 18.26 18.79
C SER A 160 6.96 17.63 17.42
N LYS A 161 6.86 18.45 16.36
CA LYS A 161 7.21 18.02 14.99
C LYS A 161 8.72 17.71 14.86
N ASP A 162 9.59 18.47 15.54
CA ASP A 162 11.02 18.17 15.54
C ASP A 162 11.32 16.81 16.18
N GLU A 163 10.71 16.52 17.32
CA GLU A 163 10.84 15.22 17.96
C GLU A 163 10.32 14.09 17.07
N LEU A 164 9.19 14.29 16.39
CA LEU A 164 8.63 13.32 15.45
C LEU A 164 9.58 13.05 14.29
N ARG A 165 10.16 14.10 13.69
CA ARG A 165 11.17 13.97 12.65
C ARG A 165 12.35 13.14 13.14
N ASP A 166 12.89 13.48 14.30
CA ASP A 166 14.06 12.81 14.86
C ASP A 166 13.78 11.34 15.17
N GLN A 167 12.58 11.01 15.67
CA GLN A 167 12.13 9.62 15.87
C GLN A 167 12.05 8.84 14.55
N ILE A 168 11.54 9.45 13.45
CA ILE A 168 11.47 8.82 12.13
C ILE A 168 12.88 8.50 11.63
N PHE A 169 13.79 9.48 11.67
CA PHE A 169 15.16 9.29 11.22
C PHE A 169 15.92 8.27 12.06
N GLU A 170 15.72 8.25 13.38
CA GLU A 170 16.36 7.28 14.27
C GLU A 170 15.87 5.85 14.01
N MET A 171 14.57 5.66 13.85
CA MET A 171 13.99 4.38 13.45
C MET A 171 14.62 3.89 12.14
N SER A 172 14.61 4.73 11.11
CA SER A 172 15.12 4.37 9.79
C SER A 172 16.63 4.11 9.80
N ARG A 173 17.43 4.91 10.55
CA ARG A 173 18.87 4.65 10.70
C ARG A 173 19.14 3.26 11.24
N LYS A 174 18.44 2.83 12.28
CA LYS A 174 18.56 1.49 12.86
C LYS A 174 18.16 0.39 11.87
N GLN A 175 17.08 0.61 11.11
CA GLN A 175 16.63 -0.34 10.10
C GLN A 175 17.66 -0.50 8.98
N TRP A 176 18.20 0.58 8.44
CA TRP A 176 19.21 0.54 7.39
C TRP A 176 20.58 0.04 7.90
N GLU A 177 20.94 0.29 9.14
CA GLU A 177 22.12 -0.33 9.77
C GLU A 177 21.98 -1.84 9.87
N LEU A 178 20.80 -2.32 10.31
CA LEU A 178 20.49 -3.74 10.33
C LEU A 178 20.51 -4.37 8.93
N VAL A 179 19.97 -3.69 7.92
CA VAL A 179 20.02 -4.14 6.51
C VAL A 179 21.47 -4.37 6.06
N ARG A 180 22.36 -3.40 6.30
CA ARG A 180 23.78 -3.53 5.95
C ARG A 180 24.47 -4.67 6.71
N TRP A 181 24.12 -4.88 7.98
CA TRP A 181 24.64 -5.99 8.76
C TRP A 181 24.16 -7.34 8.22
N LEU A 182 22.84 -7.48 7.93
CA LEU A 182 22.26 -8.69 7.37
C LEU A 182 22.91 -9.05 6.01
N LEU A 183 23.07 -8.08 5.13
CA LEU A 183 23.69 -8.28 3.81
C LEU A 183 25.13 -8.77 3.89
N ARG A 184 25.90 -8.33 4.92
CA ARG A 184 27.31 -8.68 5.11
C ARG A 184 27.51 -9.99 5.85
N GLN A 185 26.69 -10.28 6.85
CA GLN A 185 26.95 -11.35 7.82
C GLN A 185 26.13 -12.61 7.58
N GLN A 186 25.05 -12.51 6.81
CA GLN A 186 24.14 -13.63 6.58
C GLN A 186 24.23 -14.13 5.13
N GLU A 187 24.00 -15.43 4.95
CA GLU A 187 23.87 -16.02 3.61
C GLU A 187 22.46 -15.81 3.07
N TRP A 188 22.36 -15.32 1.85
CA TRP A 188 21.09 -15.10 1.17
C TRP A 188 21.21 -15.29 -0.35
N ASP A 189 20.11 -15.72 -0.96
CA ASP A 189 19.86 -15.72 -2.41
C ASP A 189 18.76 -14.70 -2.76
N TYR A 190 17.84 -14.45 -1.82
CA TYR A 190 16.81 -13.44 -1.90
C TYR A 190 16.84 -12.54 -0.66
N PHE A 191 16.92 -11.24 -0.88
CA PHE A 191 16.88 -10.23 0.18
C PHE A 191 15.77 -9.24 -0.12
N HIS A 192 14.87 -8.99 0.82
CA HIS A 192 13.81 -8.01 0.67
C HIS A 192 13.68 -7.18 1.95
N PHE A 193 13.85 -5.88 1.80
CA PHE A 193 13.62 -4.89 2.86
C PHE A 193 12.65 -3.82 2.39
N VAL A 194 11.78 -3.32 3.27
CA VAL A 194 10.88 -2.18 3.02
C VAL A 194 11.13 -1.08 4.03
N ASP A 195 11.57 0.07 3.53
CA ASP A 195 11.63 1.33 4.30
C ASP A 195 10.24 1.91 4.44
N ILE A 196 9.77 2.06 5.68
CA ILE A 196 8.49 2.71 6.01
C ILE A 196 8.68 4.19 6.39
N GLY A 197 9.89 4.62 6.61
CA GLY A 197 10.19 5.97 7.09
C GLY A 197 9.81 7.05 6.07
N LEU A 198 9.94 6.77 4.76
CA LEU A 198 9.49 7.69 3.72
C LEU A 198 7.97 7.94 3.80
N ASP A 199 7.15 6.93 4.03
CA ASP A 199 5.71 7.09 4.28
C ASP A 199 5.47 7.94 5.53
N ARG A 200 6.18 7.67 6.62
CA ARG A 200 6.02 8.38 7.89
C ARG A 200 6.36 9.85 7.81
N VAL A 201 7.47 10.20 7.17
CA VAL A 201 7.86 11.62 6.99
C VAL A 201 6.87 12.35 6.07
N GLN A 202 6.38 11.71 5.03
CA GLN A 202 5.38 12.30 4.13
C GLN A 202 4.06 12.57 4.86
N ARG A 203 3.50 11.60 5.59
CA ARG A 203 2.25 11.78 6.37
C ARG A 203 2.37 12.88 7.40
N ALA A 204 3.51 12.99 8.06
CA ALA A 204 3.73 13.95 9.12
C ALA A 204 4.04 15.37 8.65
N PHE A 205 4.64 15.53 7.44
CA PHE A 205 5.24 16.80 7.03
C PHE A 205 4.76 17.32 5.67
N TRP A 206 3.80 16.68 5.00
CA TRP A 206 3.31 17.12 3.69
C TRP A 206 2.79 18.55 3.70
N GLU A 207 2.08 18.96 4.75
CA GLU A 207 1.53 20.31 4.94
C GLU A 207 2.59 21.42 5.02
N TYR A 208 3.86 21.07 5.26
CA TYR A 208 4.99 22.01 5.28
C TYR A 208 5.75 22.03 3.95
N PHE A 209 5.65 20.95 3.19
CA PHE A 209 6.35 20.75 1.93
C PHE A 209 5.56 21.26 0.73
N ASP A 210 4.29 20.88 0.61
CA ASP A 210 3.45 21.19 -0.55
C ASP A 210 2.75 22.56 -0.38
N ARG A 211 3.17 23.55 -1.16
CA ARG A 211 2.60 24.90 -1.15
C ARG A 211 1.11 24.95 -1.52
N GLN A 212 0.58 23.93 -2.18
CA GLN A 212 -0.83 23.84 -2.54
C GLN A 212 -1.67 23.14 -1.45
N HIS A 213 -1.03 22.61 -0.39
CA HIS A 213 -1.76 21.96 0.69
C HIS A 213 -2.65 22.96 1.41
N PRO A 214 -3.95 22.63 1.73
CA PRO A 214 -4.86 23.56 2.39
C PRO A 214 -4.38 24.12 3.73
N ARG A 215 -3.48 23.38 4.40
CA ARG A 215 -2.85 23.77 5.68
C ARG A 215 -1.39 24.17 5.53
N TYR A 216 -0.95 24.56 4.33
CA TYR A 216 0.43 24.93 4.11
C TYR A 216 0.89 26.01 5.08
N GLN A 217 2.05 25.80 5.69
CA GLN A 217 2.69 26.73 6.62
C GLN A 217 3.98 27.27 6.00
N PRO A 218 3.97 28.49 5.47
CA PRO A 218 5.17 29.11 4.95
C PRO A 218 6.20 29.36 6.07
N ASP A 219 7.48 29.33 5.70
CA ASP A 219 8.61 29.62 6.60
C ASP A 219 8.73 28.65 7.82
N SER A 220 8.10 27.48 7.74
CA SER A 220 8.24 26.46 8.77
C SER A 220 9.64 25.83 8.75
N PRO A 221 10.29 25.57 9.91
CA PRO A 221 11.53 24.81 9.97
C PRO A 221 11.40 23.37 9.44
N CYS A 222 10.16 22.87 9.31
CA CYS A 222 9.88 21.53 8.82
C CYS A 222 9.74 21.43 7.28
N GLN A 223 9.91 22.52 6.52
CA GLN A 223 9.72 22.53 5.06
C GLN A 223 10.61 21.53 4.33
N ASN A 224 11.79 21.28 4.83
CA ASN A 224 12.77 20.38 4.22
C ASN A 224 12.72 18.95 4.76
N ALA A 225 11.82 18.62 5.69
CA ALA A 225 11.80 17.29 6.33
C ALA A 225 11.68 16.15 5.30
N ILE A 226 10.82 16.29 4.29
CA ILE A 226 10.64 15.30 3.21
C ILE A 226 11.85 15.30 2.26
N PRO A 227 12.30 16.44 1.69
CA PRO A 227 13.50 16.48 0.86
C PRO A 227 14.77 15.97 1.55
N ASP A 228 14.98 16.34 2.81
CA ASP A 228 16.14 15.88 3.59
C ASP A 228 16.10 14.36 3.82
N TYR A 229 14.90 13.81 4.05
CA TYR A 229 14.74 12.37 4.14
C TYR A 229 15.05 11.65 2.81
N CYS A 230 14.60 12.19 1.68
CA CYS A 230 14.88 11.62 0.37
C CYS A 230 16.40 11.65 0.05
N LEU A 231 17.10 12.72 0.37
CA LEU A 231 18.56 12.81 0.21
C LEU A 231 19.28 11.78 1.09
N TRP A 232 18.92 11.72 2.37
CA TRP A 232 19.47 10.72 3.28
C TRP A 232 19.19 9.30 2.82
N LEU A 233 17.99 9.02 2.31
CA LEU A 233 17.58 7.72 1.79
C LEU A 233 18.42 7.32 0.56
N ASP A 234 18.71 8.26 -0.34
CA ASP A 234 19.60 8.03 -1.49
C ASP A 234 21.01 7.63 -1.05
N GLU A 235 21.55 8.25 0.02
CA GLU A 235 22.82 7.85 0.62
C GLU A 235 22.76 6.42 1.18
N GLN A 236 21.64 6.03 1.84
CA GLN A 236 21.46 4.66 2.35
C GLN A 236 21.43 3.65 1.20
N ILE A 237 20.71 3.95 0.11
CA ILE A 237 20.70 3.14 -1.11
C ILE A 237 22.13 2.98 -1.62
N GLY A 238 22.89 4.08 -1.76
CA GLY A 238 24.29 4.04 -2.18
C GLY A 238 25.15 3.09 -1.32
N SER A 239 24.97 3.15 0.00
CA SER A 239 25.70 2.29 0.94
C SER A 239 25.37 0.79 0.79
N VAL A 240 24.15 0.46 0.34
CA VAL A 240 23.77 -0.92 0.03
C VAL A 240 24.33 -1.37 -1.31
N LEU A 241 24.34 -0.49 -2.32
CA LEU A 241 24.94 -0.81 -3.63
C LEU A 241 26.40 -1.26 -3.54
N GLU A 242 27.16 -0.70 -2.60
CA GLU A 242 28.56 -1.11 -2.35
C GLU A 242 28.69 -2.53 -1.79
N LEU A 243 27.62 -3.13 -1.28
CA LEU A 243 27.58 -4.47 -0.70
C LEU A 243 27.08 -5.54 -1.67
N LEU A 244 26.44 -5.14 -2.76
CA LEU A 244 25.89 -6.07 -3.75
C LEU A 244 27.00 -6.47 -4.74
N ASP A 245 27.02 -7.75 -5.08
CA ASP A 245 27.89 -8.25 -6.15
C ASP A 245 27.28 -7.99 -7.55
N ALA A 246 28.11 -8.05 -8.58
CA ALA A 246 27.70 -7.78 -9.95
C ALA A 246 26.70 -8.80 -10.52
N GLU A 247 26.52 -9.94 -9.86
CA GLU A 247 25.58 -11.00 -10.23
C GLU A 247 24.22 -10.87 -9.50
N THR A 248 24.00 -9.77 -8.78
CA THR A 248 22.76 -9.51 -8.06
C THR A 248 21.78 -8.67 -8.91
N ALA A 249 20.56 -9.15 -9.09
CA ALA A 249 19.46 -8.33 -9.58
C ALA A 249 18.94 -7.45 -8.44
N LEU A 250 18.88 -6.14 -8.66
CA LEU A 250 18.32 -5.16 -7.73
C LEU A 250 17.02 -4.61 -8.27
N LEU A 251 15.96 -4.75 -7.50
CA LEU A 251 14.70 -4.02 -7.68
C LEU A 251 14.55 -2.98 -6.56
N LEU A 252 14.47 -1.71 -6.91
CA LEU A 252 14.00 -0.64 -6.05
C LEU A 252 12.56 -0.34 -6.45
N ALA A 253 11.59 -0.43 -5.53
CA ALA A 253 10.18 -0.28 -5.88
C ALA A 253 9.35 0.36 -4.77
N SER A 254 8.26 0.98 -5.18
CA SER A 254 7.13 1.34 -4.31
C SER A 254 5.83 0.90 -4.96
N PRO A 255 4.97 0.16 -4.24
CA PRO A 255 3.65 -0.23 -4.77
C PRO A 255 2.73 0.95 -5.06
N SER A 256 2.91 2.06 -4.36
CA SER A 256 2.10 3.27 -4.50
C SER A 256 2.98 4.50 -4.27
N GLY A 257 2.62 5.61 -4.87
CA GLY A 257 3.11 6.92 -4.48
C GLY A 257 2.29 7.50 -3.33
N MET A 258 2.60 8.76 -2.99
CA MET A 258 1.82 9.59 -2.08
C MET A 258 1.39 10.87 -2.79
N GLN A 259 0.22 11.36 -2.42
CA GLN A 259 -0.32 12.64 -2.90
C GLN A 259 -0.94 13.45 -1.78
N ARG A 260 -1.09 14.75 -2.00
CA ARG A 260 -1.70 15.69 -1.07
C ARG A 260 -3.09 15.24 -0.63
N LEU A 261 -3.38 15.39 0.66
CA LEU A 261 -4.71 15.21 1.23
C LEU A 261 -5.35 16.59 1.45
N ASP A 262 -6.44 16.87 0.72
CA ASP A 262 -7.16 18.15 0.81
C ASP A 262 -8.18 18.16 1.95
N GLY A 263 -8.59 17.01 2.44
CA GLY A 263 -9.56 16.87 3.54
C GLY A 263 -10.16 15.47 3.63
N GLY A 264 -11.26 15.36 4.35
CA GLY A 264 -12.02 14.13 4.52
C GLY A 264 -13.50 14.29 4.17
N PHE A 265 -14.15 13.16 3.93
CA PHE A 265 -15.60 13.07 3.73
C PHE A 265 -16.21 12.10 4.74
N ALA A 266 -17.07 12.59 5.62
CA ALA A 266 -17.74 11.81 6.66
C ALA A 266 -18.81 10.90 6.04
N ILE A 267 -18.35 9.78 5.48
CA ILE A 267 -19.16 8.87 4.66
C ILE A 267 -20.36 8.29 5.44
N ASN A 268 -20.18 7.92 6.70
CA ASN A 268 -21.28 7.41 7.51
C ASN A 268 -22.26 8.52 7.91
N GLN A 269 -21.81 9.76 8.05
CA GLN A 269 -22.70 10.91 8.27
C GLN A 269 -23.55 11.18 7.03
N TRP A 270 -22.95 11.09 5.84
CA TRP A 270 -23.71 11.18 4.59
C TRP A 270 -24.70 10.01 4.44
N LEU A 271 -24.30 8.77 4.73
CA LEU A 271 -25.22 7.62 4.73
C LEU A 271 -26.38 7.79 5.72
N LEU A 272 -26.15 8.41 6.88
CA LEU A 272 -27.19 8.76 7.85
C LEU A 272 -28.15 9.81 7.28
N GLN A 273 -27.66 10.87 6.63
CA GLN A 273 -28.47 11.91 5.97
C GLN A 273 -29.32 11.34 4.82
N GLU A 274 -28.76 10.40 4.06
CA GLU A 274 -29.45 9.68 2.99
C GLU A 274 -30.46 8.61 3.50
N GLY A 275 -30.56 8.41 4.83
CA GLY A 275 -31.44 7.41 5.45
C GLY A 275 -30.99 5.97 5.21
N LEU A 276 -29.73 5.75 4.80
CA LEU A 276 -29.13 4.43 4.54
C LEU A 276 -28.47 3.85 5.80
N LEU A 277 -28.00 4.68 6.69
CA LEU A 277 -27.56 4.34 8.06
C LEU A 277 -28.61 4.88 9.04
N VAL A 278 -29.00 4.08 10.01
CA VAL A 278 -30.02 4.48 11.01
C VAL A 278 -29.47 4.20 12.41
N LEU A 279 -29.63 5.18 13.30
CA LEU A 279 -29.26 5.04 14.71
C LEU A 279 -30.49 4.80 15.58
N ASN A 280 -30.34 4.07 16.70
CA ASN A 280 -31.39 3.94 17.70
C ASN A 280 -31.65 5.23 18.50
N GLN A 281 -30.60 6.06 18.62
CA GLN A 281 -30.65 7.39 19.25
C GLN A 281 -29.64 8.30 18.54
N PRO A 282 -29.90 9.62 18.52
CA PRO A 282 -28.92 10.57 17.96
C PRO A 282 -27.53 10.40 18.61
N PRO A 283 -26.43 10.63 17.87
CA PRO A 283 -25.11 10.65 18.48
C PRO A 283 -25.06 11.74 19.58
N GLY A 284 -24.21 11.49 20.58
CA GLY A 284 -23.96 12.50 21.64
C GLY A 284 -23.30 13.76 21.05
N PRO A 285 -23.11 14.80 21.86
CA PRO A 285 -22.40 15.99 21.42
C PRO A 285 -20.94 15.66 21.07
N GLY A 286 -20.47 16.15 19.91
CA GLY A 286 -19.11 15.95 19.42
C GLY A 286 -18.92 14.73 18.51
N ILE A 287 -17.67 14.57 18.06
CA ILE A 287 -17.32 13.52 17.10
C ILE A 287 -17.30 12.16 17.81
N THR A 288 -18.07 11.21 17.28
CA THR A 288 -18.22 9.86 17.83
C THR A 288 -17.70 8.83 16.82
N PRO A 289 -16.68 8.03 17.17
CA PRO A 289 -16.20 6.94 16.34
C PRO A 289 -17.31 5.94 16.02
N PHE A 290 -17.31 5.40 14.80
CA PHE A 290 -18.38 4.49 14.33
C PHE A 290 -18.64 3.32 15.28
N LYS A 291 -17.58 2.70 15.83
CA LYS A 291 -17.68 1.56 16.76
C LYS A 291 -18.40 1.88 18.09
N GLN A 292 -18.54 3.15 18.43
CA GLN A 292 -19.23 3.61 19.65
C GLN A 292 -20.70 4.01 19.39
N LEU A 293 -21.13 3.97 18.14
CA LEU A 293 -22.49 4.34 17.75
C LEU A 293 -23.48 3.22 18.06
N ASN A 294 -24.69 3.61 18.50
CA ASN A 294 -25.81 2.69 18.69
C ASN A 294 -26.59 2.57 17.38
N VAL A 295 -26.06 1.77 16.44
CA VAL A 295 -26.65 1.58 15.11
C VAL A 295 -27.87 0.67 15.19
N ASN A 296 -28.97 1.08 14.52
CA ASN A 296 -30.16 0.27 14.32
C ASN A 296 -29.99 -0.62 13.08
N TRP A 297 -29.40 -1.78 13.26
CA TRP A 297 -29.09 -2.69 12.16
C TRP A 297 -30.31 -3.23 11.42
N SER A 298 -31.46 -3.36 12.10
CA SER A 298 -32.72 -3.79 11.46
C SER A 298 -33.32 -2.77 10.50
N LYS A 299 -32.75 -1.53 10.45
CA LYS A 299 -33.18 -0.47 9.54
C LYS A 299 -32.04 0.07 8.68
N THR A 300 -30.78 -0.21 9.05
CA THR A 300 -29.58 0.20 8.30
C THR A 300 -29.44 -0.63 7.04
N ARG A 301 -29.13 0.00 5.92
CA ARG A 301 -28.93 -0.63 4.62
C ARG A 301 -27.47 -0.66 4.18
N ALA A 302 -26.66 0.34 4.61
CA ALA A 302 -25.24 0.45 4.29
C ALA A 302 -24.47 1.15 5.40
N TRP A 303 -23.16 0.82 5.50
CA TRP A 303 -22.21 1.50 6.37
C TRP A 303 -20.81 1.44 5.74
N SER A 304 -19.84 2.20 6.29
CA SER A 304 -18.46 2.25 5.81
C SER A 304 -17.46 2.23 6.95
N ASP A 305 -16.27 1.70 6.67
CA ASP A 305 -15.07 1.94 7.46
C ASP A 305 -14.42 3.28 7.08
N ASP A 306 -13.48 3.76 7.89
CA ASP A 306 -12.63 4.93 7.65
C ASP A 306 -11.31 4.55 6.98
N GLY A 307 -10.65 5.52 6.35
CA GLY A 307 -9.33 5.37 5.74
C GLY A 307 -9.14 6.16 4.45
N PRO A 308 -8.01 5.98 3.77
CA PRO A 308 -7.73 6.62 2.48
C PRO A 308 -8.79 6.33 1.42
N VAL A 309 -9.45 5.18 1.54
CA VAL A 309 -10.51 4.68 0.66
C VAL A 309 -11.70 4.25 1.52
N ALA A 310 -12.92 4.56 1.11
CA ALA A 310 -14.11 4.07 1.79
C ALA A 310 -14.41 2.61 1.37
N PHE A 311 -14.47 1.72 2.35
CA PHE A 311 -15.00 0.37 2.17
C PHE A 311 -16.45 0.35 2.58
N ILE A 312 -17.35 0.32 1.61
CA ILE A 312 -18.79 0.33 1.87
C ILE A 312 -19.30 -1.11 1.88
N TYR A 313 -20.05 -1.42 2.93
CA TYR A 313 -20.73 -2.70 3.14
C TYR A 313 -22.24 -2.52 3.09
N LEU A 314 -22.94 -3.45 2.45
CA LEU A 314 -24.39 -3.52 2.39
C LEU A 314 -24.93 -4.50 3.43
N ASN A 315 -26.05 -4.18 4.04
CA ASN A 315 -26.71 -5.03 5.04
C ASN A 315 -27.69 -5.99 4.38
N VAL A 316 -27.20 -7.13 3.87
CA VAL A 316 -27.94 -8.05 3.00
C VAL A 316 -28.65 -9.14 3.80
N GLN A 317 -29.90 -9.41 3.49
CA GLN A 317 -30.68 -10.50 4.10
C GLN A 317 -30.01 -11.85 3.83
N GLY A 318 -29.91 -12.67 4.89
CA GLY A 318 -29.28 -13.97 4.82
C GLY A 318 -27.74 -13.95 4.83
N ARG A 319 -27.11 -12.78 4.71
CA ARG A 319 -25.67 -12.59 4.82
C ARG A 319 -25.28 -11.95 6.17
N GLU A 320 -25.86 -10.82 6.50
CA GLU A 320 -25.69 -10.14 7.78
C GLU A 320 -26.75 -10.57 8.81
N PRO A 321 -26.45 -10.50 10.14
CA PRO A 321 -27.36 -10.96 11.20
C PRO A 321 -28.74 -10.28 11.20
N GLN A 322 -28.79 -9.00 10.83
CA GLN A 322 -30.02 -8.21 10.72
C GLN A 322 -30.13 -7.58 9.34
N GLY A 323 -29.85 -8.35 8.28
CA GLY A 323 -29.86 -7.89 6.90
C GLY A 323 -31.18 -7.27 6.49
N THR A 324 -31.13 -6.13 5.81
CA THR A 324 -32.30 -5.34 5.39
C THR A 324 -32.47 -5.26 3.88
N VAL A 325 -31.38 -5.42 3.13
CA VAL A 325 -31.40 -5.44 1.66
C VAL A 325 -31.76 -6.86 1.20
N PRO A 326 -32.88 -7.08 0.52
CA PRO A 326 -33.19 -8.40 -0.03
C PRO A 326 -32.08 -8.87 -0.97
N THR A 327 -31.75 -10.16 -0.91
CA THR A 327 -30.69 -10.74 -1.77
C THR A 327 -31.00 -10.54 -3.26
N ALA A 328 -32.27 -10.59 -3.66
CA ALA A 328 -32.71 -10.32 -5.03
C ALA A 328 -32.47 -8.90 -5.48
N ASP A 329 -32.45 -7.94 -4.56
CA ASP A 329 -32.27 -6.49 -4.84
C ASP A 329 -30.82 -6.03 -4.67
N TYR A 330 -29.90 -6.93 -4.29
CA TYR A 330 -28.52 -6.59 -3.95
C TYR A 330 -27.81 -5.80 -5.04
N GLU A 331 -27.80 -6.29 -6.27
CA GLU A 331 -27.12 -5.60 -7.39
C GLU A 331 -27.79 -4.26 -7.72
N ALA A 332 -29.11 -4.23 -7.79
CA ALA A 332 -29.87 -3.01 -8.07
C ALA A 332 -29.62 -1.94 -6.99
N PHE A 333 -29.58 -2.33 -5.73
CA PHE A 333 -29.30 -1.41 -4.62
C PHE A 333 -27.85 -0.93 -4.63
N ARG A 334 -26.90 -1.82 -4.93
CA ARG A 334 -25.50 -1.47 -5.07
C ARG A 334 -25.28 -0.45 -6.20
N ASP A 335 -25.93 -0.63 -7.34
CA ASP A 335 -25.88 0.32 -8.46
C ASP A 335 -26.55 1.65 -8.14
N GLN A 336 -27.67 1.61 -7.44
CA GLN A 336 -28.34 2.83 -6.96
C GLN A 336 -27.43 3.64 -6.00
N LEU A 337 -26.76 2.94 -5.06
CA LEU A 337 -25.83 3.60 -4.14
C LEU A 337 -24.62 4.17 -4.90
N ARG A 338 -24.05 3.42 -5.85
CA ARG A 338 -22.99 3.92 -6.73
C ARG A 338 -23.40 5.23 -7.41
N SER A 339 -24.58 5.27 -8.05
CA SER A 339 -25.06 6.46 -8.74
C SER A 339 -25.26 7.66 -7.80
N ARG A 340 -25.63 7.45 -6.54
CA ARG A 340 -25.69 8.52 -5.54
C ARG A 340 -24.31 9.04 -5.16
N LEU A 341 -23.32 8.14 -5.00
CA LEU A 341 -21.94 8.50 -4.69
C LEU A 341 -21.28 9.29 -5.82
N GLU A 342 -21.58 8.98 -7.08
CA GLU A 342 -21.11 9.72 -8.27
C GLU A 342 -21.57 11.19 -8.28
N LEU A 343 -22.65 11.52 -7.56
CA LEU A 343 -23.20 12.88 -7.46
C LEU A 343 -22.60 13.70 -6.29
N LEU A 344 -21.68 13.14 -5.50
CA LEU A 344 -21.04 13.84 -4.39
C LEU A 344 -20.32 15.11 -4.87
N ARG A 345 -20.41 16.15 -4.05
CA ARG A 345 -19.81 17.46 -4.33
C ARG A 345 -18.95 17.94 -3.17
N ASP A 346 -17.97 18.78 -3.46
CA ASP A 346 -17.19 19.50 -2.46
C ASP A 346 -18.01 20.65 -1.81
N PRO A 347 -17.50 21.33 -0.76
CA PRO A 347 -18.18 22.47 -0.14
C PRO A 347 -18.45 23.64 -1.10
N GLY A 348 -17.69 23.74 -2.18
CA GLY A 348 -17.88 24.74 -3.25
C GLY A 348 -18.91 24.33 -4.30
N GLY A 349 -19.53 23.15 -4.18
CA GLY A 349 -20.50 22.60 -5.12
C GLY A 349 -19.89 21.93 -6.35
N ARG A 350 -18.57 21.77 -6.43
CA ARG A 350 -17.89 21.06 -7.54
C ARG A 350 -18.00 19.55 -7.34
N PRO A 351 -18.17 18.75 -8.41
CA PRO A 351 -18.17 17.29 -8.31
C PRO A 351 -16.89 16.77 -7.65
N LEU A 352 -17.01 15.78 -6.76
CA LEU A 352 -15.86 15.10 -6.12
C LEU A 352 -15.19 14.04 -7.01
N HIS A 353 -15.81 13.70 -8.16
CA HIS A 353 -15.30 12.69 -9.07
C HIS A 353 -14.78 11.40 -8.37
N PRO A 354 -15.62 10.70 -7.59
CA PRO A 354 -15.18 9.50 -6.91
C PRO A 354 -14.93 8.37 -7.91
N LEU A 355 -13.83 7.63 -7.73
CA LEU A 355 -13.62 6.37 -8.40
C LEU A 355 -14.29 5.26 -7.59
N ILE A 356 -15.26 4.56 -8.17
CA ILE A 356 -16.09 3.59 -7.46
C ILE A 356 -15.95 2.23 -8.12
N PHE A 357 -15.45 1.26 -7.36
CA PHE A 357 -15.18 -0.07 -7.85
C PHE A 357 -16.08 -1.11 -7.19
N LYS A 358 -16.55 -2.05 -8.00
CA LYS A 358 -17.13 -3.32 -7.53
C LYS A 358 -16.01 -4.37 -7.52
N PRO A 359 -15.71 -5.04 -6.39
CA PRO A 359 -14.63 -6.03 -6.31
C PRO A 359 -14.65 -7.10 -7.40
N ASN A 360 -15.83 -7.58 -7.74
CA ASN A 360 -16.02 -8.59 -8.80
C ASN A 360 -15.75 -8.10 -10.23
N GLN A 361 -15.54 -6.79 -10.44
CA GLN A 361 -15.19 -6.21 -11.73
C GLN A 361 -13.69 -5.95 -11.88
N ILE A 362 -12.99 -5.72 -10.75
CA ILE A 362 -11.58 -5.33 -10.74
C ILE A 362 -10.64 -6.46 -10.28
N TYR A 363 -11.16 -7.48 -9.62
CA TYR A 363 -10.37 -8.61 -9.17
C TYR A 363 -10.70 -9.89 -9.94
N ARG A 364 -9.69 -10.72 -10.15
CA ARG A 364 -9.87 -12.02 -10.80
C ARG A 364 -10.80 -12.93 -10.00
N GLN A 365 -10.74 -12.84 -8.68
CA GLN A 365 -11.65 -13.50 -7.74
C GLN A 365 -11.69 -12.72 -6.42
N THR A 366 -12.72 -12.96 -5.61
CA THR A 366 -12.82 -12.36 -4.27
C THR A 366 -12.80 -13.47 -3.22
N ARG A 367 -11.80 -13.42 -2.33
CA ARG A 367 -11.66 -14.32 -1.18
C ARG A 367 -11.91 -13.55 0.10
N ASN A 368 -12.17 -14.26 1.21
CA ASN A 368 -12.57 -13.65 2.48
C ASN A 368 -13.81 -12.76 2.29
N ILE A 369 -13.94 -11.67 3.05
CA ILE A 369 -15.11 -10.79 2.96
C ILE A 369 -14.69 -9.46 2.32
N ALA A 370 -14.93 -9.36 1.02
CA ALA A 370 -14.72 -8.12 0.28
C ALA A 370 -15.73 -7.04 0.69
N PRO A 371 -15.37 -5.74 0.64
CA PRO A 371 -16.37 -4.67 0.65
C PRO A 371 -17.29 -4.80 -0.56
N ASP A 372 -18.52 -4.32 -0.42
CA ASP A 372 -19.47 -4.30 -1.54
C ASP A 372 -19.13 -3.23 -2.58
N LEU A 373 -18.60 -2.08 -2.12
CA LEU A 373 -18.01 -1.04 -2.96
C LEU A 373 -16.69 -0.55 -2.33
N ILE A 374 -15.72 -0.24 -3.20
CA ILE A 374 -14.47 0.45 -2.87
C ILE A 374 -14.57 1.83 -3.49
N VAL A 375 -14.48 2.88 -2.68
CA VAL A 375 -14.69 4.26 -3.14
C VAL A 375 -13.46 5.10 -2.81
N GLN A 376 -12.76 5.54 -3.83
CA GLN A 376 -11.67 6.51 -3.72
C GLN A 376 -12.25 7.90 -4.03
N LEU A 377 -12.30 8.75 -3.02
CA LEU A 377 -12.91 10.08 -3.11
C LEU A 377 -11.91 11.08 -3.71
N GLN A 378 -12.37 11.92 -4.63
CA GLN A 378 -11.58 12.98 -5.25
C GLN A 378 -10.22 12.46 -5.76
N GLU A 379 -10.26 11.33 -6.47
CA GLU A 379 -9.04 10.67 -6.98
C GLU A 379 -7.97 10.40 -5.89
N GLY A 380 -8.40 10.25 -4.60
CA GLY A 380 -7.53 10.02 -3.44
C GLY A 380 -7.10 11.27 -2.68
N HIS A 381 -7.43 12.48 -3.14
CA HIS A 381 -7.19 13.73 -2.40
C HIS A 381 -8.13 13.93 -1.21
N CYS A 382 -9.09 13.03 -1.01
CA CYS A 382 -10.05 13.08 0.09
C CYS A 382 -10.14 11.70 0.76
N SER A 383 -9.94 11.63 2.08
CA SER A 383 -10.09 10.41 2.87
C SER A 383 -11.54 10.19 3.29
N ALA A 384 -11.92 8.92 3.45
CA ALA A 384 -13.18 8.57 4.09
C ALA A 384 -13.05 8.69 5.61
N VAL A 385 -14.01 9.37 6.24
CA VAL A 385 -14.11 9.51 7.68
C VAL A 385 -15.34 8.74 8.18
N GLY A 386 -15.09 7.72 9.01
CA GLY A 386 -16.14 6.82 9.49
C GLY A 386 -16.95 7.36 10.67
N SER A 387 -16.43 8.34 11.43
CA SER A 387 -17.10 8.93 12.60
C SER A 387 -18.28 9.81 12.22
N LEU A 388 -19.17 10.04 13.21
CA LEU A 388 -20.32 10.96 13.12
C LEU A 388 -20.17 12.14 14.08
N GLY A 389 -21.05 13.14 13.91
CA GLY A 389 -21.08 14.34 14.74
C GLY A 389 -20.20 15.47 14.23
N HIS A 390 -19.78 15.40 12.98
CA HIS A 390 -19.10 16.50 12.30
C HIS A 390 -20.10 17.61 11.96
N PRO A 391 -19.68 18.89 11.96
CA PRO A 391 -20.54 20.01 11.56
C PRO A 391 -21.07 19.89 10.12
N ASP A 392 -20.28 19.28 9.23
CA ASP A 392 -20.59 19.03 7.83
C ASP A 392 -20.12 17.61 7.46
N VAL A 393 -20.54 17.09 6.31
CA VAL A 393 -19.97 15.87 5.73
C VAL A 393 -18.53 16.07 5.25
N HIS A 394 -18.14 17.31 4.96
CA HIS A 394 -16.76 17.67 4.63
C HIS A 394 -15.94 17.96 5.88
N VAL A 395 -14.81 17.28 6.01
CA VAL A 395 -13.90 17.39 7.17
C VAL A 395 -12.60 18.03 6.70
N GLY A 396 -12.41 19.31 7.06
CA GLY A 396 -11.22 20.07 6.63
C GLY A 396 -9.93 19.72 7.39
N GLN A 397 -10.04 19.21 8.63
CA GLN A 397 -8.89 18.87 9.46
C GLN A 397 -8.70 17.36 9.52
N MET A 398 -7.63 16.90 8.88
CA MET A 398 -7.15 15.50 8.95
C MET A 398 -5.86 15.44 9.76
N SER A 399 -5.61 14.31 10.40
CA SER A 399 -4.36 14.06 11.15
C SER A 399 -3.16 13.93 10.24
N GLU A 400 -3.37 13.41 9.03
CA GLU A 400 -2.35 13.18 8.01
C GLU A 400 -2.37 14.26 6.94
N GLY A 401 -1.23 14.48 6.27
CA GLY A 401 -1.08 15.45 5.20
C GLY A 401 -1.20 14.86 3.79
N CYS A 402 -1.13 13.54 3.65
CA CYS A 402 -1.14 12.87 2.36
C CYS A 402 -1.85 11.51 2.40
N ASN A 403 -2.20 11.00 1.22
CA ASN A 403 -2.79 9.69 1.01
C ASN A 403 -1.99 8.88 -0.01
N PRO A 404 -2.02 7.53 0.06
CA PRO A 404 -1.51 6.68 -1.00
C PRO A 404 -2.22 6.94 -2.33
N CYS A 405 -1.44 6.94 -3.42
CA CYS A 405 -1.94 7.11 -4.78
C CYS A 405 -1.27 6.15 -5.77
N THR A 406 -1.75 6.12 -6.98
CA THR A 406 -1.09 5.49 -8.13
C THR A 406 -0.63 6.58 -9.10
N PRO A 407 0.51 6.41 -9.78
CA PRO A 407 1.41 5.27 -9.73
C PRO A 407 2.42 5.31 -8.58
N GLY A 408 2.99 4.13 -8.28
CA GLY A 408 4.26 4.01 -7.58
C GLY A 408 5.45 4.07 -8.54
N ILE A 409 6.59 3.50 -8.13
CA ILE A 409 7.81 3.47 -8.94
C ILE A 409 8.43 2.07 -8.99
N PHE A 410 9.25 1.83 -10.02
CA PHE A 410 10.26 0.78 -10.01
C PHE A 410 11.55 1.26 -10.69
N VAL A 411 12.68 0.74 -10.22
CA VAL A 411 13.99 0.78 -10.89
C VAL A 411 14.59 -0.61 -10.79
N LEU A 412 14.89 -1.23 -11.91
CA LEU A 412 15.36 -2.61 -11.99
C LEU A 412 16.71 -2.66 -12.71
N VAL A 413 17.74 -3.07 -11.99
CA VAL A 413 19.09 -3.32 -12.52
C VAL A 413 19.40 -4.80 -12.36
N ALA A 414 19.66 -5.50 -13.43
CA ALA A 414 20.00 -6.92 -13.36
C ALA A 414 21.10 -7.29 -14.38
N PRO A 415 21.98 -8.23 -14.02
CA PRO A 415 23.03 -8.71 -14.94
C PRO A 415 22.42 -9.27 -16.21
N ASN A 416 22.97 -8.87 -17.35
CA ASN A 416 22.54 -9.34 -18.68
C ASN A 416 21.04 -9.13 -18.99
N SER A 417 20.39 -8.22 -18.27
CA SER A 417 18.98 -7.88 -18.52
C SER A 417 18.85 -7.19 -19.89
N PRO A 418 17.83 -7.58 -20.69
CA PRO A 418 17.49 -6.85 -21.92
C PRO A 418 16.70 -5.56 -21.63
N LEU A 419 16.25 -5.35 -20.38
CA LEU A 419 15.47 -4.20 -19.96
C LEU A 419 16.38 -3.02 -19.65
N SER A 420 16.09 -1.84 -20.20
CA SER A 420 16.86 -0.62 -19.96
C SER A 420 16.03 0.63 -20.29
N GLY A 421 16.39 1.75 -19.65
CA GLY A 421 15.74 3.04 -19.86
C GLY A 421 14.35 3.14 -19.25
N GLU A 422 13.63 4.20 -19.60
CA GLU A 422 12.28 4.42 -19.10
C GLU A 422 11.27 3.47 -19.77
N MET A 423 10.44 2.84 -18.95
CA MET A 423 9.42 1.89 -19.39
C MET A 423 8.03 2.38 -18.97
N GLU A 424 7.10 2.31 -19.92
CA GLU A 424 5.69 2.61 -19.69
C GLU A 424 4.86 1.32 -19.53
N GLY A 425 3.71 1.44 -18.87
CA GLY A 425 2.73 0.36 -18.74
C GLY A 425 3.14 -0.80 -17.83
N ALA A 426 4.19 -0.64 -17.02
CA ALA A 426 4.55 -1.63 -16.01
C ALA A 426 3.51 -1.66 -14.88
N HIS A 427 3.07 -2.86 -14.52
CA HIS A 427 2.12 -3.08 -13.43
C HIS A 427 2.80 -3.75 -12.24
N LEU A 428 2.31 -3.46 -11.03
CA LEU A 428 2.83 -4.02 -9.79
C LEU A 428 2.95 -5.56 -9.81
N LEU A 429 1.97 -6.22 -10.41
CA LEU A 429 1.93 -7.68 -10.52
C LEU A 429 3.01 -8.25 -11.45
N ASP A 430 3.65 -7.43 -12.30
CA ASP A 430 4.70 -7.85 -13.22
C ASP A 430 6.07 -8.01 -12.53
N MET A 431 6.23 -7.42 -11.35
CA MET A 431 7.54 -7.39 -10.67
C MET A 431 8.01 -8.77 -10.24
N ALA A 432 7.15 -9.54 -9.57
CA ALA A 432 7.53 -10.88 -9.11
C ALA A 432 7.86 -11.85 -10.26
N PRO A 433 7.01 -12.00 -11.30
CA PRO A 433 7.37 -12.86 -12.43
C PRO A 433 8.61 -12.38 -13.19
N THR A 434 8.87 -11.07 -13.27
CA THR A 434 10.08 -10.52 -13.89
C THR A 434 11.34 -10.91 -13.10
N LEU A 435 11.31 -10.79 -11.77
CA LEU A 435 12.44 -11.19 -10.93
C LEU A 435 12.72 -12.69 -10.99
N LEU A 436 11.67 -13.52 -10.98
CA LEU A 436 11.80 -14.97 -11.12
C LEU A 436 12.40 -15.35 -12.48
N ASP A 437 11.92 -14.74 -13.56
CA ASP A 437 12.41 -14.98 -14.93
C ASP A 437 13.88 -14.60 -15.07
N LEU A 438 14.27 -13.41 -14.64
CA LEU A 438 15.67 -12.96 -14.65
C LEU A 438 16.59 -13.88 -13.84
N ALA A 439 16.11 -14.40 -12.71
CA ALA A 439 16.89 -15.31 -11.87
C ALA A 439 16.86 -16.78 -12.31
N GLY A 440 16.10 -17.09 -13.38
CA GLY A 440 15.98 -18.46 -13.91
C GLY A 440 15.10 -19.39 -13.08
N TYR A 441 14.20 -18.84 -12.25
CA TYR A 441 13.18 -19.61 -11.55
C TYR A 441 11.94 -19.81 -12.41
N LYS A 442 11.20 -20.87 -12.12
CA LYS A 442 9.90 -21.09 -12.75
C LYS A 442 8.89 -20.06 -12.25
N ILE A 443 8.16 -19.42 -13.15
CA ILE A 443 7.03 -18.54 -12.81
C ILE A 443 5.81 -19.44 -12.52
N PRO A 444 5.21 -19.35 -11.32
CA PRO A 444 4.01 -20.09 -10.97
C PRO A 444 2.79 -19.68 -11.81
N ASP A 445 1.94 -20.64 -12.18
CA ASP A 445 0.69 -20.38 -12.91
C ASP A 445 -0.33 -19.54 -12.10
N SER A 446 -0.13 -19.44 -10.78
CA SER A 446 -0.94 -18.60 -9.90
C SER A 446 -0.64 -17.10 -10.02
N MET A 447 0.54 -16.73 -10.55
CA MET A 447 0.88 -15.34 -10.78
C MET A 447 0.05 -14.75 -11.92
N GLN A 448 -0.46 -13.55 -11.71
CA GLN A 448 -1.39 -12.87 -12.65
C GLN A 448 -0.67 -11.89 -13.57
N GLY A 449 0.45 -11.36 -13.13
CA GLY A 449 1.31 -10.50 -13.94
C GLY A 449 2.16 -11.30 -14.92
N ARG A 450 2.88 -10.60 -15.76
CA ARG A 450 3.78 -11.17 -16.77
C ARG A 450 5.22 -10.71 -16.53
N SER A 451 6.19 -11.50 -16.96
CA SER A 451 7.57 -11.04 -17.02
C SER A 451 7.72 -9.93 -18.05
N LEU A 452 8.31 -8.80 -17.64
CA LEU A 452 8.64 -7.70 -18.55
C LEU A 452 9.68 -8.13 -19.60
N VAL A 453 10.51 -9.11 -19.30
CA VAL A 453 11.51 -9.70 -20.23
C VAL A 453 10.80 -10.42 -21.38
N ALA A 454 9.81 -11.26 -21.09
CA ALA A 454 9.06 -12.01 -22.10
C ALA A 454 8.27 -11.09 -23.06
N GLY A 455 7.94 -9.87 -22.64
CA GLY A 455 7.31 -8.87 -23.51
C GLY A 455 8.23 -8.29 -24.59
N MET A 456 9.55 -8.37 -24.40
CA MET A 456 10.56 -7.89 -25.38
C MET A 456 10.75 -8.85 -26.55
N ASP A 457 10.67 -10.15 -26.32
CA ASP A 457 10.81 -11.16 -27.38
C ASP A 457 9.67 -11.06 -28.41
N LYS A 458 8.46 -10.71 -27.96
CA LYS A 458 7.30 -10.48 -28.85
C LYS A 458 7.40 -9.19 -29.68
N LYS A 459 8.08 -8.15 -29.21
CA LYS A 459 8.35 -6.95 -30.02
C LYS A 459 9.36 -7.19 -31.12
N ARG A 460 10.22 -8.22 -31.01
CA ARG A 460 11.14 -8.64 -32.08
C ARG A 460 10.45 -9.48 -33.15
N ASP A 461 9.34 -10.16 -32.84
CA ASP A 461 8.62 -11.07 -33.74
C ASP A 461 7.26 -10.51 -34.27
N GLY A 462 6.99 -9.21 -34.12
CA GLY A 462 5.81 -8.56 -34.66
C GLY A 462 4.52 -8.79 -33.85
N ALA A 463 4.32 -8.00 -32.81
CA ALA A 463 3.04 -7.93 -32.11
C ALA A 463 1.95 -7.34 -33.00
N GLY A 464 0.82 -8.04 -33.14
CA GLY A 464 -0.35 -7.56 -33.87
C GLY A 464 -1.08 -6.44 -33.10
N PRO A 465 -1.83 -5.58 -33.80
CA PRO A 465 -2.53 -4.44 -33.22
C PRO A 465 -3.68 -4.79 -32.24
N ASP A 466 -4.05 -6.06 -32.13
CA ASP A 466 -5.22 -6.49 -31.34
C ASP A 466 -4.98 -6.54 -29.81
N ASP A 467 -3.76 -6.80 -29.36
CA ASP A 467 -3.47 -6.91 -27.91
C ASP A 467 -3.40 -5.54 -27.21
N GLU A 468 -2.93 -4.51 -27.91
CA GLU A 468 -2.87 -3.14 -27.40
C GLU A 468 -4.28 -2.54 -27.28
N GLN A 469 -5.17 -2.87 -28.21
CA GLN A 469 -6.57 -2.41 -28.19
C GLN A 469 -7.37 -3.06 -27.06
N ILE A 470 -7.12 -4.34 -26.76
CA ILE A 470 -7.78 -5.04 -25.63
C ILE A 470 -7.37 -4.42 -24.27
N ILE A 471 -6.12 -3.99 -24.15
CA ILE A 471 -5.63 -3.32 -22.92
C ILE A 471 -6.22 -1.90 -22.84
N LEU A 472 -6.25 -1.15 -23.93
CA LEU A 472 -6.84 0.19 -23.99
C LEU A 472 -8.35 0.15 -23.73
N ASP A 473 -9.07 -0.82 -24.29
CA ASP A 473 -10.52 -0.98 -24.07
C ASP A 473 -10.84 -1.36 -22.61
N ARG A 474 -9.97 -2.13 -21.95
CA ARG A 474 -10.08 -2.43 -20.52
C ARG A 474 -9.77 -1.21 -19.64
N LEU A 475 -8.77 -0.41 -20.00
CA LEU A 475 -8.40 0.81 -19.30
C LEU A 475 -9.41 1.93 -19.53
N ALA A 476 -9.95 2.06 -20.74
CA ALA A 476 -11.03 2.99 -21.08
C ALA A 476 -12.34 2.62 -20.36
N GLY A 477 -12.65 1.32 -20.24
CA GLY A 477 -13.78 0.83 -19.44
C GLY A 477 -13.63 1.07 -17.93
N LEU A 478 -12.40 1.37 -17.48
CA LEU A 478 -12.05 1.69 -16.09
C LEU A 478 -11.81 3.20 -15.86
N GLY A 479 -11.92 4.04 -16.89
CA GLY A 479 -11.78 5.49 -16.77
C GLY A 479 -10.32 5.98 -16.65
N TYR A 480 -9.33 5.19 -17.10
CA TYR A 480 -7.91 5.55 -17.06
C TYR A 480 -7.34 6.10 -18.37
N VAL A 481 -8.17 6.21 -19.44
CA VAL A 481 -7.81 6.86 -20.73
C VAL A 481 -9.02 7.64 -21.23
#